data_606aa89ad6f94d59a898972c6807a216
#
_entry.id   606aa89ad6f94d59a898972c6807a216
#
_cell.length_a   1.000
_cell.length_b   1.000
_cell.length_c   1.000
_cell.angle_alpha   90.00
_cell.angle_beta   90.00
_cell.angle_gamma   90.00
#
_symmetry.space_group_name_H-M   'P 1'
#
loop_
_entity.id
_entity.type
_entity.pdbx_description
1 polymer ?
#
loop_
_entity_poly.entity_id
_entity_poly.type
_entity_poly.pdbx_seq_one_letter_code
_entity_poly.pdbx_strand_id
1 'polypeptide(L)'
;MYTDVEKVVMPLTLCILLIITFFLWLLLRNKGEAAQGIPFKIIALILLIGEVAKQIISIRQGYNFWHLPLHFCSTYFIWFSIAEFSQRKLRLSVQNMSFVATFYLCAAMYSYPGSIVPHCDNIFKNYFSAHSFFFHHLVVLYMLLTVAFKRYKPQKKDALVWVVCFTIYYALAFICAHTFEQNFFNILHSGPLTFIEPIRLKIGQVWYNIGLLFVLLFFGASILYVSAVIRQRRLRKKEWIEMYLAGEVKATPLQGHFTATKKTYTLAKKTQESTFEGDFEDF
;
A
#
# COMPACT_ATOMS: atom_id res chain seq x y z
N MET A 1 -17.00 -17.39 4.58
CA MET A 1 -18.29 -17.15 3.90
C MET A 1 -18.86 -15.85 4.45
N TYR A 2 -19.52 -15.04 3.64
CA TYR A 2 -20.17 -13.82 4.12
C TYR A 2 -21.37 -14.15 5.02
N THR A 3 -21.46 -13.50 6.17
CA THR A 3 -22.72 -13.44 6.92
C THR A 3 -23.73 -12.57 6.16
N ASP A 4 -25.03 -12.69 6.47
CA ASP A 4 -26.04 -11.88 5.78
C ASP A 4 -25.89 -10.39 6.06
N VAL A 5 -25.41 -10.03 7.25
CA VAL A 5 -25.08 -8.64 7.62
C VAL A 5 -23.87 -8.14 6.82
N GLU A 6 -22.82 -8.94 6.67
CA GLU A 6 -21.63 -8.57 5.89
C GLU A 6 -21.93 -8.36 4.40
N LYS A 7 -22.84 -9.15 3.82
CA LYS A 7 -23.31 -8.99 2.42
C LYS A 7 -23.90 -7.61 2.16
N VAL A 8 -24.46 -6.97 3.16
CA VAL A 8 -25.05 -5.63 3.06
C VAL A 8 -24.05 -4.56 3.51
N VAL A 9 -23.41 -4.73 4.64
CA VAL A 9 -22.56 -3.72 5.27
C VAL A 9 -21.29 -3.46 4.45
N MET A 10 -20.66 -4.51 3.89
CA MET A 10 -19.42 -4.35 3.14
C MET A 10 -19.59 -3.55 1.83
N PRO A 11 -20.57 -3.85 0.95
CA PRO A 11 -20.83 -3.00 -0.22
C PRO A 11 -21.27 -1.58 0.17
N LEU A 12 -22.13 -1.44 1.19
CA LEU A 12 -22.61 -0.15 1.64
C LEU A 12 -21.46 0.77 2.11
N THR A 13 -20.56 0.22 2.94
CA THR A 13 -19.38 0.98 3.39
C THR A 13 -18.47 1.35 2.24
N LEU A 14 -18.26 0.47 1.26
CA LEU A 14 -17.50 0.80 0.07
C LEU A 14 -18.14 1.95 -0.72
N CYS A 15 -19.46 1.94 -0.91
CA CYS A 15 -20.19 3.05 -1.54
C CYS A 15 -19.99 4.36 -0.77
N ILE A 16 -20.08 4.34 0.55
CA ILE A 16 -19.84 5.52 1.41
C ILE A 16 -18.41 6.03 1.22
N LEU A 17 -17.41 5.14 1.22
CA LEU A 17 -16.01 5.54 1.01
C LEU A 17 -15.77 6.13 -0.39
N LEU A 18 -16.42 5.60 -1.42
CA LEU A 18 -16.36 6.16 -2.77
C LEU A 18 -16.99 7.56 -2.83
N ILE A 19 -18.12 7.74 -2.18
CA ILE A 19 -18.80 9.06 -2.06
C ILE A 19 -17.88 10.06 -1.34
N ILE A 20 -17.32 9.69 -0.18
CA ILE A 20 -16.39 10.54 0.57
C ILE A 20 -15.16 10.89 -0.31
N THR A 21 -14.59 9.90 -1.00
CA THR A 21 -13.46 10.10 -1.91
C THR A 21 -13.81 11.10 -3.01
N PHE A 22 -14.98 10.94 -3.65
CA PHE A 22 -15.44 11.82 -4.71
C PHE A 22 -15.61 13.26 -4.22
N PHE A 23 -16.25 13.47 -3.08
CA PHE A 23 -16.42 14.81 -2.53
C PHE A 23 -15.10 15.45 -2.12
N LEU A 24 -14.20 14.73 -1.46
CA LEU A 24 -12.88 15.25 -1.12
C LEU A 24 -12.06 15.57 -2.38
N TRP A 25 -12.12 14.72 -3.40
CA TRP A 25 -11.48 15.01 -4.68
C TRP A 25 -12.08 16.26 -5.33
N LEU A 26 -13.40 16.41 -5.38
CA LEU A 26 -14.07 17.58 -5.97
C LEU A 26 -13.66 18.87 -5.27
N LEU A 27 -13.61 18.87 -3.93
CA LEU A 27 -13.24 20.03 -3.11
C LEU A 27 -11.76 20.42 -3.25
N LEU A 28 -10.87 19.43 -3.41
CA LEU A 28 -9.42 19.62 -3.31
C LEU A 28 -8.68 19.52 -4.65
N ARG A 29 -9.29 19.04 -5.74
CA ARG A 29 -8.63 18.80 -7.04
C ARG A 29 -7.92 20.04 -7.61
N ASN A 30 -8.44 21.23 -7.35
CA ASN A 30 -7.91 22.50 -7.83
C ASN A 30 -7.05 23.23 -6.78
N LYS A 31 -6.78 22.60 -5.63
CA LYS A 31 -5.94 23.14 -4.56
C LYS A 31 -4.51 22.63 -4.70
N GLY A 32 -3.55 23.32 -4.08
CA GLY A 32 -2.15 22.92 -4.07
C GLY A 32 -1.90 21.57 -3.37
N GLU A 33 -0.74 20.97 -3.62
CA GLU A 33 -0.36 19.64 -3.08
C GLU A 33 -0.47 19.57 -1.55
N ALA A 34 -0.17 20.66 -0.83
CA ALA A 34 -0.29 20.74 0.62
C ALA A 34 -1.72 20.51 1.09
N ALA A 35 -2.71 21.17 0.47
CA ALA A 35 -4.12 21.00 0.79
C ALA A 35 -4.63 19.60 0.42
N GLN A 36 -4.22 19.07 -0.75
CA GLN A 36 -4.53 17.70 -1.15
C GLN A 36 -3.93 16.66 -0.20
N GLY A 37 -2.84 16.98 0.50
CA GLY A 37 -2.20 16.12 1.49
C GLY A 37 -2.93 16.05 2.84
N ILE A 38 -3.80 17.01 3.16
CA ILE A 38 -4.47 17.08 4.46
C ILE A 38 -5.27 15.81 4.81
N PRO A 39 -6.16 15.27 3.96
CA PRO A 39 -6.92 14.07 4.28
C PRO A 39 -6.04 12.87 4.61
N PHE A 40 -4.91 12.71 3.93
CA PHE A 40 -3.97 11.61 4.16
C PHE A 40 -3.30 11.71 5.53
N LYS A 41 -2.88 12.93 5.92
CA LYS A 41 -2.30 13.19 7.25
C LYS A 41 -3.31 12.94 8.35
N ILE A 42 -4.58 13.34 8.14
CA ILE A 42 -5.66 13.10 9.09
C ILE A 42 -5.88 11.58 9.26
N ILE A 43 -5.97 10.83 8.17
CA ILE A 43 -6.13 9.36 8.22
C ILE A 43 -4.95 8.73 8.96
N ALA A 44 -3.71 9.09 8.61
CA ALA A 44 -2.51 8.56 9.26
C ALA A 44 -2.51 8.83 10.77
N LEU A 45 -2.91 10.04 11.18
CA LEU A 45 -3.02 10.43 12.60
C LEU A 45 -4.11 9.65 13.33
N ILE A 46 -5.30 9.48 12.72
CA ILE A 46 -6.40 8.70 13.31
C ILE A 46 -5.97 7.25 13.51
N LEU A 47 -5.30 6.64 12.52
CA LEU A 47 -4.81 5.26 12.62
C LEU A 47 -3.75 5.12 13.72
N LEU A 48 -2.82 6.08 13.82
CA LEU A 48 -1.79 6.10 14.87
C LEU A 48 -2.42 6.23 16.26
N ILE A 49 -3.31 7.20 16.46
CA ILE A 49 -3.99 7.40 17.75
C ILE A 49 -4.86 6.19 18.12
N GLY A 50 -5.58 5.64 17.14
CA GLY A 50 -6.40 4.45 17.34
C GLY A 50 -5.58 3.24 17.77
N GLU A 51 -4.41 3.04 17.17
CA GLU A 51 -3.51 1.95 17.54
C GLU A 51 -2.95 2.15 18.96
N VAL A 52 -2.52 3.37 19.31
CA VAL A 52 -2.05 3.69 20.67
C VAL A 52 -3.16 3.45 21.68
N ALA A 53 -4.37 3.89 21.42
CA ALA A 53 -5.53 3.64 22.28
C ALA A 53 -5.81 2.14 22.44
N LYS A 54 -5.73 1.37 21.36
CA LYS A 54 -5.86 -0.10 21.38
C LYS A 54 -4.82 -0.74 22.32
N GLN A 55 -3.57 -0.31 22.25
CA GLN A 55 -2.52 -0.82 23.11
C GLN A 55 -2.77 -0.47 24.58
N ILE A 56 -3.16 0.76 24.90
CA ILE A 56 -3.47 1.20 26.26
C ILE A 56 -4.64 0.39 26.85
N ILE A 57 -5.71 0.19 26.07
CA ILE A 57 -6.87 -0.58 26.51
C ILE A 57 -6.49 -2.05 26.73
N SER A 58 -5.70 -2.63 25.83
CA SER A 58 -5.23 -4.00 25.95
C SER A 58 -4.37 -4.20 27.23
N ILE A 59 -3.48 -3.26 27.54
CA ILE A 59 -2.66 -3.29 28.78
C ILE A 59 -3.56 -3.28 30.02
N ARG A 60 -4.59 -2.43 30.03
CA ARG A 60 -5.52 -2.32 31.17
C ARG A 60 -6.39 -3.58 31.38
N GLN A 61 -6.57 -4.38 30.33
CA GLN A 61 -7.37 -5.61 30.37
C GLN A 61 -6.56 -6.89 30.57
N GLY A 62 -5.26 -6.79 30.94
CA GLY A 62 -4.38 -7.94 31.05
C GLY A 62 -3.86 -8.39 29.70
N TYR A 63 -3.01 -7.62 29.11
CA TYR A 63 -2.47 -7.62 27.75
C TYR A 63 -2.59 -8.95 26.96
N ASN A 64 -3.34 -8.93 25.88
CA ASN A 64 -3.37 -10.05 24.96
C ASN A 64 -2.34 -9.81 23.84
N PHE A 65 -1.38 -10.72 23.70
CA PHE A 65 -0.32 -10.63 22.68
C PHE A 65 -0.84 -10.62 21.24
N TRP A 66 -2.05 -11.11 20.99
CA TRP A 66 -2.74 -10.95 19.70
C TRP A 66 -2.88 -9.48 19.26
N HIS A 67 -2.92 -8.54 20.21
CA HIS A 67 -3.04 -7.11 19.93
C HIS A 67 -1.73 -6.45 19.51
N LEU A 68 -0.59 -7.17 19.55
CA LEU A 68 0.66 -6.65 19.00
C LEU A 68 0.49 -6.24 17.53
N PRO A 69 1.10 -5.11 17.11
CA PRO A 69 0.95 -4.62 15.73
C PRO A 69 1.81 -5.41 14.73
N LEU A 70 1.75 -6.73 14.80
CA LEU A 70 2.52 -7.67 13.97
C LEU A 70 1.66 -8.40 12.93
N HIS A 71 0.36 -8.12 12.87
CA HIS A 71 -0.48 -8.54 11.75
C HIS A 71 -0.21 -7.66 10.53
N PHE A 72 -0.32 -8.23 9.34
CA PHE A 72 -0.14 -7.48 8.08
C PHE A 72 -0.96 -6.19 8.04
N CYS A 73 -2.22 -6.25 8.46
CA CYS A 73 -3.09 -5.08 8.51
C CYS A 73 -2.64 -4.04 9.53
N SER A 74 -2.10 -4.44 10.68
CA SER A 74 -1.69 -3.50 11.72
C SER A 74 -0.49 -2.64 11.34
N THR A 75 0.27 -2.99 10.28
CA THR A 75 1.43 -2.20 9.86
C THR A 75 1.08 -0.84 9.25
N TYR A 76 -0.16 -0.66 8.81
CA TYR A 76 -0.54 0.56 8.08
C TYR A 76 -0.41 1.84 8.89
N PHE A 77 -0.60 1.80 10.22
CA PHE A 77 -0.39 3.00 11.02
C PHE A 77 1.08 3.46 10.97
N ILE A 78 2.03 2.53 10.86
CA ILE A 78 3.47 2.85 10.70
C ILE A 78 3.72 3.38 9.29
N TRP A 79 3.30 2.63 8.26
CA TRP A 79 3.56 2.99 6.87
C TRP A 79 2.93 4.32 6.47
N PHE A 80 1.67 4.57 6.86
CA PHE A 80 1.02 5.84 6.55
C PHE A 80 1.62 7.00 7.34
N SER A 81 2.03 6.78 8.59
CA SER A 81 2.74 7.81 9.34
C SER A 81 4.07 8.17 8.67
N ILE A 82 4.86 7.18 8.25
CA ILE A 82 6.09 7.44 7.50
C ILE A 82 5.78 8.10 6.15
N ALA A 83 4.77 7.63 5.43
CA ALA A 83 4.38 8.19 4.13
C ALA A 83 3.95 9.65 4.19
N GLU A 84 3.39 10.13 5.31
CA GLU A 84 2.85 11.49 5.41
C GLU A 84 3.72 12.46 6.22
N PHE A 85 4.58 11.95 7.11
CA PHE A 85 5.35 12.79 8.03
C PHE A 85 6.88 12.70 7.85
N SER A 86 7.39 11.78 6.99
CA SER A 86 8.82 11.66 6.74
C SER A 86 9.34 12.54 5.60
N GLN A 87 10.65 12.53 5.40
CA GLN A 87 11.33 13.25 4.31
C GLN A 87 10.89 12.75 2.92
N ARG A 88 10.90 13.63 1.91
CA ARG A 88 10.36 13.38 0.56
C ARG A 88 10.81 12.07 -0.09
N LYS A 89 12.10 11.70 0.01
CA LYS A 89 12.63 10.50 -0.66
C LYS A 89 12.04 9.21 -0.07
N LEU A 90 12.05 9.08 1.26
CA LEU A 90 11.47 7.94 1.97
C LEU A 90 9.96 7.91 1.83
N ARG A 91 9.32 9.08 1.96
CA ARG A 91 7.88 9.26 1.81
C ARG A 91 7.33 8.64 0.54
N LEU A 92 7.93 8.94 -0.63
CA LEU A 92 7.45 8.45 -1.92
C LEU A 92 7.55 6.92 -2.03
N SER A 93 8.66 6.32 -1.61
CA SER A 93 8.82 4.86 -1.66
C SER A 93 7.86 4.15 -0.72
N VAL A 94 7.70 4.64 0.52
CA VAL A 94 6.76 4.05 1.49
C VAL A 94 5.31 4.24 1.03
N GLN A 95 4.96 5.37 0.43
CA GLN A 95 3.63 5.61 -0.12
C GLN A 95 3.30 4.63 -1.26
N ASN A 96 4.24 4.38 -2.17
CA ASN A 96 4.05 3.42 -3.26
C ASN A 96 3.94 1.99 -2.72
N MET A 97 4.77 1.62 -1.75
CA MET A 97 4.72 0.34 -1.06
C MET A 97 3.38 0.15 -0.33
N SER A 98 2.95 1.15 0.44
CA SER A 98 1.68 1.13 1.17
C SER A 98 0.48 0.98 0.23
N PHE A 99 0.51 1.61 -0.94
CA PHE A 99 -0.55 1.46 -1.94
C PHE A 99 -0.70 0.00 -2.39
N VAL A 100 0.43 -0.67 -2.71
CA VAL A 100 0.40 -2.08 -3.11
C VAL A 100 -0.03 -2.97 -1.95
N ALA A 101 0.48 -2.73 -0.73
CA ALA A 101 0.03 -3.46 0.46
C ALA A 101 -1.49 -3.32 0.68
N THR A 102 -2.03 -2.10 0.53
CA THR A 102 -3.46 -1.85 0.69
C THR A 102 -4.29 -2.57 -0.39
N PHE A 103 -3.76 -2.72 -1.60
CA PHE A 103 -4.43 -3.51 -2.64
C PHE A 103 -4.63 -4.96 -2.20
N TYR A 104 -3.62 -5.59 -1.58
CA TYR A 104 -3.77 -6.94 -1.02
C TYR A 104 -4.80 -6.98 0.11
N LEU A 105 -4.76 -5.98 1.01
CA LEU A 105 -5.74 -5.90 2.08
C LEU A 105 -7.17 -5.77 1.53
N CYS A 106 -7.39 -4.91 0.54
CA CYS A 106 -8.69 -4.75 -0.10
C CYS A 106 -9.15 -6.05 -0.76
N ALA A 107 -8.27 -6.73 -1.51
CA ALA A 107 -8.58 -8.01 -2.12
C ALA A 107 -9.00 -9.04 -1.06
N ALA A 108 -8.26 -9.17 0.04
CA ALA A 108 -8.59 -10.07 1.12
C ALA A 108 -9.89 -9.66 1.85
N MET A 109 -10.06 -8.39 2.18
CA MET A 109 -11.20 -7.85 2.93
C MET A 109 -12.52 -8.02 2.17
N TYR A 110 -12.53 -7.75 0.87
CA TYR A 110 -13.74 -7.87 0.05
C TYR A 110 -13.97 -9.27 -0.51
N SER A 111 -12.96 -10.14 -0.55
CA SER A 111 -13.14 -11.55 -0.95
C SER A 111 -13.54 -12.42 0.24
N TYR A 112 -13.01 -12.15 1.43
CA TYR A 112 -13.21 -12.94 2.64
C TYR A 112 -13.21 -12.04 3.90
N PRO A 113 -14.25 -11.23 4.12
CA PRO A 113 -14.28 -10.21 5.17
C PRO A 113 -14.11 -10.77 6.58
N GLY A 114 -14.67 -11.95 6.89
CA GLY A 114 -14.52 -12.59 8.20
C GLY A 114 -13.06 -12.91 8.60
N SER A 115 -12.11 -12.80 7.67
CA SER A 115 -10.69 -12.98 7.97
C SER A 115 -9.99 -11.73 8.51
N ILE A 116 -10.57 -10.56 8.29
CA ILE A 116 -9.92 -9.27 8.54
C ILE A 116 -10.78 -8.39 9.44
N VAL A 117 -12.09 -8.37 9.18
CA VAL A 117 -13.04 -7.57 9.93
C VAL A 117 -13.88 -8.53 10.80
N PRO A 118 -13.99 -8.31 12.12
CA PRO A 118 -14.88 -9.07 12.95
C PRO A 118 -16.33 -8.93 12.45
N HIS A 119 -17.14 -9.96 12.69
CA HIS A 119 -18.54 -9.98 12.24
C HIS A 119 -19.23 -8.66 12.52
N CYS A 120 -19.88 -8.11 11.49
CA CYS A 120 -20.47 -6.78 11.53
C CYS A 120 -21.54 -6.59 12.62
N ASP A 121 -22.17 -7.68 13.09
CA ASP A 121 -23.09 -7.67 14.22
C ASP A 121 -22.42 -7.38 15.57
N ASN A 122 -21.10 -7.47 15.65
CA ASN A 122 -20.31 -7.25 16.85
C ASN A 122 -19.53 -5.93 16.87
N ILE A 123 -19.61 -5.10 15.81
CA ILE A 123 -18.75 -3.91 15.66
C ILE A 123 -18.81 -2.99 16.87
N PHE A 124 -20.02 -2.71 17.40
CA PHE A 124 -20.21 -1.78 18.51
C PHE A 124 -20.24 -2.45 19.90
N LYS A 125 -20.05 -3.78 19.99
CA LYS A 125 -20.08 -4.49 21.27
C LYS A 125 -18.79 -4.29 22.10
N ASN A 126 -17.67 -4.06 21.45
CA ASN A 126 -16.40 -3.77 22.14
C ASN A 126 -15.51 -2.88 21.29
N TYR A 127 -14.53 -2.24 21.96
CA TYR A 127 -13.58 -1.33 21.32
C TYR A 127 -12.75 -2.01 20.21
N PHE A 128 -12.27 -3.24 20.43
CA PHE A 128 -11.38 -3.91 19.48
C PHE A 128 -12.07 -4.22 18.16
N SER A 129 -13.33 -4.63 18.21
CA SER A 129 -14.15 -4.87 17.01
C SER A 129 -14.41 -3.57 16.25
N ALA A 130 -14.78 -2.49 16.95
CA ALA A 130 -14.97 -1.17 16.35
C ALA A 130 -13.66 -0.65 15.75
N HIS A 131 -12.55 -0.72 16.51
CA HIS A 131 -11.23 -0.33 16.03
C HIS A 131 -10.86 -1.08 14.74
N SER A 132 -10.97 -2.42 14.72
CA SER A 132 -10.65 -3.23 13.55
C SER A 132 -11.49 -2.81 12.33
N PHE A 133 -12.79 -2.64 12.50
CA PHE A 133 -13.68 -2.24 11.40
C PHE A 133 -13.29 -0.87 10.82
N PHE A 134 -13.22 0.16 11.66
CA PHE A 134 -12.89 1.51 11.20
C PHE A 134 -11.48 1.63 10.67
N PHE A 135 -10.52 0.94 11.29
CA PHE A 135 -9.13 0.90 10.86
C PHE A 135 -9.00 0.43 9.41
N HIS A 136 -9.60 -0.71 9.08
CA HIS A 136 -9.53 -1.27 7.73
C HIS A 136 -10.23 -0.37 6.69
N HIS A 137 -11.37 0.21 7.03
CA HIS A 137 -12.07 1.13 6.13
C HIS A 137 -11.32 2.44 5.90
N LEU A 138 -10.60 2.97 6.91
CA LEU A 138 -9.72 4.12 6.74
C LEU A 138 -8.52 3.80 5.85
N VAL A 139 -7.98 2.58 5.92
CA VAL A 139 -6.93 2.11 5.01
C VAL A 139 -7.44 2.06 3.57
N VAL A 140 -8.66 1.56 3.35
CA VAL A 140 -9.31 1.58 2.02
C VAL A 140 -9.52 3.02 1.53
N LEU A 141 -10.01 3.92 2.39
CA LEU A 141 -10.18 5.33 2.04
C LEU A 141 -8.85 5.98 1.61
N TYR A 142 -7.76 5.71 2.33
CA TYR A 142 -6.43 6.20 1.96
C TYR A 142 -6.02 5.73 0.56
N MET A 143 -6.28 4.46 0.21
CA MET A 143 -6.01 3.93 -1.12
C MET A 143 -6.86 4.63 -2.19
N LEU A 144 -8.17 4.78 -1.97
CA LEU A 144 -9.08 5.44 -2.92
C LEU A 144 -8.64 6.89 -3.18
N LEU A 145 -8.29 7.62 -2.13
CA LEU A 145 -7.73 8.98 -2.26
C LEU A 145 -6.39 8.98 -3.00
N THR A 146 -5.52 7.99 -2.77
CA THR A 146 -4.25 7.85 -3.50
C THR A 146 -4.47 7.72 -5.01
N VAL A 147 -5.49 6.98 -5.42
CA VAL A 147 -5.91 6.88 -6.83
C VAL A 147 -6.48 8.20 -7.33
N ALA A 148 -7.44 8.80 -6.60
CA ALA A 148 -8.14 10.01 -6.98
C ALA A 148 -7.18 11.20 -7.20
N PHE A 149 -6.20 11.36 -6.30
CA PHE A 149 -5.18 12.43 -6.39
C PHE A 149 -3.92 12.02 -7.16
N LYS A 150 -3.89 10.85 -7.81
CA LYS A 150 -2.77 10.35 -8.62
C LYS A 150 -1.42 10.35 -7.89
N ARG A 151 -1.44 10.05 -6.59
CA ARG A 151 -0.25 10.05 -5.74
C ARG A 151 0.63 8.80 -5.92
N TYR A 152 0.11 7.73 -6.52
CA TYR A 152 0.88 6.52 -6.83
C TYR A 152 1.85 6.79 -7.99
N LYS A 153 3.14 6.91 -7.65
CA LYS A 153 4.21 7.25 -8.60
C LYS A 153 5.39 6.27 -8.46
N PRO A 154 5.21 4.97 -8.77
CA PRO A 154 6.20 3.93 -8.48
C PRO A 154 7.52 4.14 -9.22
N GLN A 155 8.61 3.77 -8.54
CA GLN A 155 9.98 3.74 -9.03
C GLN A 155 10.53 2.32 -8.89
N LYS A 156 11.50 1.92 -9.72
CA LYS A 156 12.06 0.54 -9.67
C LYS A 156 12.66 0.19 -8.31
N LYS A 157 13.26 1.18 -7.62
CA LYS A 157 13.80 0.99 -6.26
C LYS A 157 12.75 0.62 -5.22
N ASP A 158 11.46 0.97 -5.45
CA ASP A 158 10.40 0.68 -4.49
C ASP A 158 10.17 -0.83 -4.34
N ALA A 159 10.48 -1.62 -5.39
CA ALA A 159 10.47 -3.08 -5.30
C ALA A 159 11.52 -3.60 -4.31
N LEU A 160 12.72 -3.01 -4.28
CA LEU A 160 13.75 -3.36 -3.30
C LEU A 160 13.33 -2.93 -1.88
N VAL A 161 12.77 -1.73 -1.74
CA VAL A 161 12.24 -1.25 -0.44
C VAL A 161 11.16 -2.19 0.08
N TRP A 162 10.26 -2.68 -0.79
CA TRP A 162 9.25 -3.69 -0.45
C TRP A 162 9.92 -4.96 0.11
N VAL A 163 10.86 -5.54 -0.65
CA VAL A 163 11.53 -6.78 -0.25
C VAL A 163 12.21 -6.62 1.12
N VAL A 164 12.99 -5.55 1.31
CA VAL A 164 13.72 -5.32 2.57
C VAL A 164 12.75 -5.12 3.74
N CYS A 165 11.78 -4.21 3.61
CA CYS A 165 10.84 -3.91 4.69
C CYS A 165 10.01 -5.13 5.09
N PHE A 166 9.46 -5.86 4.13
CA PHE A 166 8.61 -7.01 4.43
C PHE A 166 9.41 -8.25 4.88
N THR A 167 10.67 -8.40 4.45
CA THR A 167 11.54 -9.45 5.00
C THR A 167 11.83 -9.21 6.48
N ILE A 168 12.22 -7.98 6.85
CA ILE A 168 12.48 -7.62 8.26
C ILE A 168 11.20 -7.80 9.08
N TYR A 169 10.09 -7.29 8.57
CA TYR A 169 8.83 -7.36 9.28
C TYR A 169 8.33 -8.81 9.45
N TYR A 170 8.45 -9.64 8.41
CA TYR A 170 8.08 -11.05 8.48
C TYR A 170 8.97 -11.81 9.46
N ALA A 171 10.28 -11.52 9.49
CA ALA A 171 11.21 -12.13 10.45
C ALA A 171 10.84 -11.78 11.90
N LEU A 172 10.50 -10.52 12.19
CA LEU A 172 10.01 -10.09 13.50
C LEU A 172 8.69 -10.79 13.86
N ALA A 173 7.75 -10.85 12.92
CA ALA A 173 6.47 -11.53 13.12
C ALA A 173 6.68 -13.05 13.35
N PHE A 174 7.64 -13.67 12.65
CA PHE A 174 7.99 -15.07 12.82
C PHE A 174 8.52 -15.36 14.22
N ILE A 175 9.49 -14.57 14.70
CA ILE A 175 10.05 -14.71 16.04
C ILE A 175 8.93 -14.55 17.09
N CYS A 176 8.14 -13.48 16.99
CA CYS A 176 7.08 -13.19 17.94
C CYS A 176 5.94 -14.23 17.88
N ALA A 177 5.63 -14.78 16.70
CA ALA A 177 4.61 -15.82 16.56
C ALA A 177 4.97 -17.06 17.35
N HIS A 178 6.22 -17.50 17.28
CA HIS A 178 6.71 -18.66 18.03
C HIS A 178 6.94 -18.36 19.52
N THR A 179 7.36 -17.14 19.88
CA THR A 179 7.59 -16.75 21.27
C THR A 179 6.29 -16.61 22.07
N PHE A 180 5.27 -16.02 21.45
CA PHE A 180 4.00 -15.71 22.12
C PHE A 180 2.86 -16.65 21.74
N GLU A 181 3.14 -17.67 20.89
CA GLU A 181 2.14 -18.64 20.38
C GLU A 181 0.94 -17.94 19.71
N GLN A 182 1.20 -16.82 19.02
CA GLN A 182 0.20 -16.03 18.31
C GLN A 182 0.37 -16.15 16.80
N ASN A 183 -0.73 -16.35 16.08
CA ASN A 183 -0.67 -16.58 14.62
C ASN A 183 -0.54 -15.28 13.81
N PHE A 184 0.55 -14.53 14.02
CA PHE A 184 0.86 -13.37 13.20
C PHE A 184 1.13 -13.80 11.74
N PHE A 185 0.64 -13.03 10.75
CA PHE A 185 0.83 -13.34 9.33
C PHE A 185 0.40 -14.74 8.88
N ASN A 186 -0.40 -15.44 9.66
CA ASN A 186 -0.75 -16.86 9.42
C ASN A 186 0.49 -17.79 9.42
N ILE A 187 1.53 -17.46 10.21
CA ILE A 187 2.79 -18.20 10.29
C ILE A 187 2.61 -19.56 10.95
N LEU A 188 1.82 -19.66 12.00
CA LEU A 188 1.63 -20.92 12.76
C LEU A 188 0.62 -21.86 12.08
N HIS A 189 -0.42 -21.30 11.48
CA HIS A 189 -1.46 -22.05 10.74
C HIS A 189 -2.13 -21.11 9.71
N SER A 190 -2.89 -21.67 8.78
CA SER A 190 -3.51 -20.89 7.68
C SER A 190 -4.55 -19.86 8.16
N GLY A 191 -4.88 -19.87 9.44
CA GLY A 191 -5.88 -18.97 10.01
C GLY A 191 -7.23 -19.09 9.33
N PRO A 192 -7.84 -17.97 8.92
CA PRO A 192 -9.13 -17.98 8.25
C PRO A 192 -9.08 -18.54 6.82
N LEU A 193 -7.89 -18.66 6.22
CA LEU A 193 -7.71 -19.21 4.86
C LEU A 193 -7.73 -20.74 4.87
N THR A 194 -8.85 -21.32 5.30
CA THR A 194 -9.00 -22.76 5.54
C THR A 194 -8.69 -23.63 4.31
N PHE A 195 -8.84 -23.10 3.10
CA PHE A 195 -8.49 -23.80 1.86
C PHE A 195 -6.99 -24.03 1.68
N ILE A 196 -6.14 -23.28 2.38
CA ILE A 196 -4.67 -23.42 2.35
C ILE A 196 -4.20 -24.46 3.37
N GLU A 197 -4.99 -24.74 4.42
CA GLU A 197 -4.60 -25.64 5.49
C GLU A 197 -4.23 -27.07 5.02
N PRO A 198 -4.97 -27.71 4.09
CA PRO A 198 -4.56 -28.99 3.54
C PRO A 198 -3.19 -28.95 2.83
N ILE A 199 -2.89 -27.82 2.18
CA ILE A 199 -1.58 -27.61 1.53
C ILE A 199 -0.50 -27.56 2.61
N ARG A 200 -0.69 -26.73 3.66
CA ARG A 200 0.26 -26.60 4.77
C ARG A 200 0.55 -27.96 5.42
N LEU A 201 -0.47 -28.73 5.71
CA LEU A 201 -0.31 -30.07 6.31
C LEU A 201 0.45 -31.05 5.40
N LYS A 202 0.27 -30.92 4.08
CA LYS A 202 0.96 -31.77 3.09
C LYS A 202 2.43 -31.42 2.90
N ILE A 203 2.76 -30.14 2.80
CA ILE A 203 4.15 -29.67 2.53
C ILE A 203 4.97 -29.46 3.79
N GLY A 204 4.33 -29.39 4.95
CA GLY A 204 4.95 -29.12 6.24
C GLY A 204 5.15 -27.61 6.52
N GLN A 205 5.30 -27.30 7.82
CA GLN A 205 5.32 -25.92 8.33
C GLN A 205 6.44 -25.04 7.73
N VAL A 206 7.64 -25.62 7.56
CA VAL A 206 8.80 -24.85 7.05
C VAL A 206 8.56 -24.42 5.60
N TRP A 207 8.16 -25.33 4.74
CA TRP A 207 7.89 -25.01 3.33
C TRP A 207 6.69 -24.09 3.16
N TYR A 208 5.67 -24.24 4.02
CA TYR A 208 4.56 -23.31 4.05
C TYR A 208 5.01 -21.87 4.34
N ASN A 209 5.84 -21.66 5.37
CA ASN A 209 6.33 -20.33 5.73
C ASN A 209 7.25 -19.73 4.66
N ILE A 210 8.12 -20.55 4.05
CA ILE A 210 8.95 -20.11 2.91
C ILE A 210 8.05 -19.70 1.73
N GLY A 211 7.04 -20.50 1.41
CA GLY A 211 6.08 -20.20 0.35
C GLY A 211 5.28 -18.93 0.61
N LEU A 212 4.81 -18.73 1.85
CA LEU A 212 4.07 -17.54 2.26
C LEU A 212 4.92 -16.26 2.12
N LEU A 213 6.16 -16.31 2.61
CA LEU A 213 7.12 -15.22 2.44
C LEU A 213 7.43 -14.96 0.97
N PHE A 214 7.68 -16.00 0.19
CA PHE A 214 7.95 -15.87 -1.24
C PHE A 214 6.78 -15.20 -1.97
N VAL A 215 5.55 -15.65 -1.74
CA VAL A 215 4.34 -15.06 -2.34
C VAL A 215 4.25 -13.58 -1.98
N LEU A 216 4.40 -13.23 -0.70
CA LEU A 216 4.35 -11.84 -0.24
C LEU A 216 5.42 -10.97 -0.95
N LEU A 217 6.66 -11.42 -0.98
CA LEU A 217 7.77 -10.66 -1.55
C LEU A 217 7.68 -10.56 -3.06
N PHE A 218 7.46 -11.70 -3.74
CA PHE A 218 7.45 -11.78 -5.20
C PHE A 218 6.33 -10.95 -5.83
N PHE A 219 5.10 -11.13 -5.40
CA PHE A 219 3.98 -10.41 -6.00
C PHE A 219 4.06 -8.91 -5.75
N GLY A 220 4.35 -8.48 -4.52
CA GLY A 220 4.46 -7.05 -4.22
C GLY A 220 5.60 -6.36 -4.96
N ALA A 221 6.78 -6.97 -4.98
CA ALA A 221 7.92 -6.45 -5.75
C ALA A 221 7.62 -6.42 -7.26
N SER A 222 6.97 -7.46 -7.79
CA SER A 222 6.59 -7.54 -9.21
C SER A 222 5.61 -6.43 -9.59
N ILE A 223 4.57 -6.18 -8.80
CA ILE A 223 3.59 -5.12 -9.05
C ILE A 223 4.30 -3.76 -9.06
N LEU A 224 5.15 -3.48 -8.07
CA LEU A 224 5.89 -2.22 -7.98
C LEU A 224 6.85 -2.05 -9.18
N TYR A 225 7.61 -3.09 -9.52
CA TYR A 225 8.56 -3.05 -10.62
C TYR A 225 7.87 -2.86 -11.98
N VAL A 226 6.85 -3.67 -12.28
CA VAL A 226 6.08 -3.58 -13.53
C VAL A 226 5.38 -2.22 -13.65
N SER A 227 4.75 -1.74 -12.58
CA SER A 227 4.12 -0.42 -12.55
C SER A 227 5.13 0.70 -12.80
N ALA A 228 6.34 0.60 -12.24
CA ALA A 228 7.42 1.56 -12.47
C ALA A 228 7.89 1.54 -13.93
N VAL A 229 8.05 0.36 -14.53
CA VAL A 229 8.43 0.21 -15.95
C VAL A 229 7.37 0.82 -16.87
N ILE A 230 6.09 0.53 -16.61
CA ILE A 230 4.97 1.09 -17.37
C ILE A 230 4.96 2.62 -17.24
N ARG A 231 5.11 3.15 -16.03
CA ARG A 231 5.18 4.59 -15.79
C ARG A 231 6.35 5.24 -16.54
N GLN A 232 7.55 4.67 -16.47
CA GLN A 232 8.71 5.18 -17.18
C GLN A 232 8.53 5.18 -18.72
N ARG A 233 7.89 4.11 -19.26
CA ARG A 233 7.56 4.07 -20.69
C ARG A 233 6.58 5.17 -21.09
N ARG A 234 5.55 5.43 -20.26
CA ARG A 234 4.57 6.51 -20.50
C ARG A 234 5.22 7.89 -20.45
N LEU A 235 6.10 8.14 -19.49
CA LEU A 235 6.83 9.40 -19.38
C LEU A 235 7.72 9.63 -20.61
N ARG A 236 8.54 8.66 -21.00
CA ARG A 236 9.37 8.75 -22.21
C ARG A 236 8.56 8.98 -23.48
N LYS A 237 7.39 8.33 -23.60
CA LYS A 237 6.49 8.56 -24.73
C LYS A 237 5.96 10.00 -24.75
N LYS A 238 5.63 10.56 -23.57
CA LYS A 238 5.15 11.94 -23.46
C LYS A 238 6.25 12.92 -23.82
N GLU A 239 7.46 12.78 -23.28
CA GLU A 239 8.64 13.57 -23.61
C GLU A 239 8.95 13.53 -25.11
N TRP A 240 8.88 12.33 -25.75
CA TRP A 240 9.07 12.19 -27.17
C TRP A 240 8.02 12.96 -27.98
N ILE A 241 6.75 12.90 -27.60
CA ILE A 241 5.65 13.64 -28.26
C ILE A 241 5.89 15.15 -28.14
N GLU A 242 6.30 15.63 -26.96
CA GLU A 242 6.58 17.04 -26.73
C GLU A 242 7.76 17.53 -27.60
N MET A 243 8.86 16.76 -27.69
CA MET A 243 9.99 17.06 -28.60
C MET A 243 9.59 17.03 -30.09
N TYR A 244 8.72 16.09 -30.48
CA TYR A 244 8.20 16.02 -31.85
C TYR A 244 7.35 17.25 -32.21
N LEU A 245 6.46 17.66 -31.31
CA LEU A 245 5.60 18.83 -31.49
C LEU A 245 6.42 20.15 -31.49
N ALA A 246 7.53 20.19 -30.74
CA ALA A 246 8.47 21.32 -30.76
C ALA A 246 9.36 21.36 -32.03
N GLY A 247 9.27 20.35 -32.89
CA GLY A 247 10.11 20.26 -34.11
C GLY A 247 11.57 19.81 -33.86
N GLU A 248 11.88 19.41 -32.63
CA GLU A 248 13.23 19.00 -32.22
C GLU A 248 13.59 17.58 -32.67
N VAL A 249 12.57 16.77 -32.97
CA VAL A 249 12.73 15.38 -33.42
C VAL A 249 11.84 15.11 -34.64
N LYS A 250 12.44 14.59 -35.72
CA LYS A 250 11.68 14.12 -36.90
C LYS A 250 11.08 12.74 -36.63
N ALA A 251 9.82 12.55 -36.99
CA ALA A 251 9.20 11.23 -36.99
C ALA A 251 9.89 10.36 -38.04
N THR A 252 10.54 9.28 -37.61
CA THR A 252 11.01 8.24 -38.52
C THR A 252 9.89 7.20 -38.62
N PRO A 253 9.30 6.98 -39.79
CA PRO A 253 8.28 5.96 -39.99
C PRO A 253 8.94 4.59 -40.03
N LEU A 254 9.15 3.96 -38.90
CA LEU A 254 9.65 2.58 -38.81
C LEU A 254 8.95 1.80 -37.71
N GLN A 255 8.09 0.90 -38.16
CA GLN A 255 7.77 -0.38 -37.52
C GLN A 255 7.55 -0.35 -36.00
N GLY A 256 6.50 0.34 -35.52
CA GLY A 256 5.98 0.12 -34.18
C GLY A 256 6.89 0.49 -32.97
N HIS A 257 8.14 0.87 -33.20
CA HIS A 257 9.08 1.33 -32.19
C HIS A 257 9.56 2.76 -32.49
N PHE A 258 9.20 3.69 -31.61
CA PHE A 258 9.72 5.06 -31.65
C PHE A 258 11.18 5.04 -31.18
N THR A 259 12.13 5.13 -32.11
CA THR A 259 13.54 5.30 -31.81
C THR A 259 13.94 6.76 -32.09
N ALA A 260 14.23 7.52 -31.04
CA ALA A 260 14.98 8.78 -31.20
C ALA A 260 16.42 8.44 -31.61
N THR A 261 17.05 9.23 -32.50
CA THR A 261 18.45 9.02 -32.81
C THR A 261 19.30 9.20 -31.55
N LYS A 262 20.31 8.33 -31.36
CA LYS A 262 21.18 8.27 -30.17
C LYS A 262 21.77 9.62 -29.77
N LYS A 263 21.98 10.53 -30.73
CA LYS A 263 22.55 11.86 -30.53
C LYS A 263 21.60 12.84 -29.83
N THR A 264 20.30 12.80 -30.18
CA THR A 264 19.26 13.65 -29.57
C THR A 264 18.94 13.21 -28.14
N TYR A 265 18.99 11.87 -27.90
CA TYR A 265 18.78 11.32 -26.57
C TYR A 265 19.88 11.72 -25.58
N THR A 266 21.12 11.81 -26.03
CA THR A 266 22.26 12.20 -25.18
C THR A 266 22.22 13.68 -24.82
N LEU A 267 21.76 14.57 -25.72
CA LEU A 267 21.58 16.00 -25.48
C LEU A 267 20.41 16.25 -24.49
N ALA A 268 19.25 15.63 -24.70
CA ALA A 268 18.12 15.75 -23.81
C ALA A 268 18.43 15.24 -22.38
N LYS A 269 19.21 14.14 -22.28
CA LYS A 269 19.68 13.62 -20.99
C LYS A 269 20.62 14.58 -20.28
N LYS A 270 21.54 15.25 -21.02
CA LYS A 270 22.47 16.23 -20.47
C LYS A 270 21.77 17.50 -19.95
N THR A 271 20.75 17.98 -20.67
CA THR A 271 19.94 19.13 -20.24
C THR A 271 19.11 18.80 -19.00
N GLN A 272 18.59 17.59 -18.91
CA GLN A 272 17.80 17.13 -17.76
C GLN A 272 18.67 16.90 -16.50
N GLU A 273 19.91 16.43 -16.67
CA GLU A 273 20.88 16.29 -15.58
C GLU A 273 21.32 17.68 -15.06
N SER A 274 21.52 18.68 -15.93
CA SER A 274 21.88 20.03 -15.54
C SER A 274 20.76 20.82 -14.86
N THR A 275 19.49 20.60 -15.23
CA THR A 275 18.34 21.18 -14.53
C THR A 275 18.06 20.49 -13.18
N PHE A 276 18.46 19.25 -13.03
CA PHE A 276 18.31 18.51 -11.77
C PHE A 276 19.42 18.81 -10.74
N GLU A 277 20.61 19.20 -11.19
CA GLU A 277 21.71 19.63 -10.31
C GLU A 277 21.53 21.07 -9.80
N GLY A 278 20.87 21.94 -10.58
CA GLY A 278 20.60 23.34 -10.17
C GLY A 278 19.56 23.49 -9.06
N ASP A 279 18.65 22.51 -8.89
CA ASP A 279 17.60 22.53 -7.83
C ASP A 279 18.06 21.93 -6.48
N PHE A 280 19.35 21.61 -6.32
CA PHE A 280 19.87 20.95 -5.12
C PHE A 280 20.75 21.83 -4.23
N GLU A 281 21.09 23.08 -4.64
CA GLU A 281 21.93 23.96 -3.83
C GLU A 281 21.16 24.94 -2.92
N ASP A 282 19.85 25.09 -3.10
CA ASP A 282 19.05 26.00 -2.27
C ASP A 282 17.92 25.24 -1.54
N PHE A 283 18.26 24.36 -0.56
CA PHE A 283 17.37 24.05 0.60
C PHE A 283 18.07 23.06 1.57
#